data_ca91cec63933c054e8aa3b8f9456f5bf
#
_entry.id   ca91cec63933c054e8aa3b8f9456f5bf
#
_cell.length_a   1.000
_cell.length_b   1.000
_cell.length_c   1.000
_cell.angle_alpha   90.00
_cell.angle_beta   90.00
_cell.angle_gamma   90.00
#
_symmetry.space_group_name_H-M   'P 1'
#
loop_
_entity.id
_entity.type
_entity.pdbx_description
1 polymer ?
#
loop_
_entity_poly.entity_id
_entity_poly.type
_entity_poly.pdbx_seq_one_letter_code
_entity_poly.pdbx_strand_id
1 'polypeptide(L)'
;HSQCEFVDSTGFEPESIEAENYLRERMNAGYDALANEYTVSDEEYFASNIDCVWEKEGEISLADIKTTYRIDKESLSWQLSIYAYLFERQNPGLKVRNLYGVWLRGDKSELIPVERRSDEEVMRLMECEVKGEKYLSTEIAPAGNLQLMTAAAVQMLIDIQEELDFAKEQSEQMKEGLKNAMIENGVNVWSLPPQQASHSTPRHSRLTIRICIQSI
;
A
#
# COMPACT_ATOMS: atom_id res chain seq x y z
N HIS A 1 -0.60 -9.33 8.80
CA HIS A 1 0.77 -9.82 8.51
C HIS A 1 1.17 -10.94 9.46
N SER A 2 1.21 -10.72 10.79
CA SER A 2 1.70 -11.70 11.78
C SER A 2 1.03 -13.08 11.72
N GLN A 3 -0.23 -13.19 11.32
CA GLN A 3 -0.87 -14.49 11.13
C GLN A 3 -0.43 -15.19 9.84
N CYS A 4 -0.14 -14.45 8.78
CA CYS A 4 0.41 -15.01 7.54
C CYS A 4 1.83 -15.55 7.80
N GLU A 5 2.65 -14.78 8.51
CA GLU A 5 3.97 -15.21 8.98
C GLU A 5 3.89 -16.47 9.87
N PHE A 6 2.94 -16.49 10.81
CA PHE A 6 2.73 -17.65 11.68
C PHE A 6 2.39 -18.92 10.89
N VAL A 7 1.49 -18.81 9.91
CA VAL A 7 1.11 -19.94 9.04
C VAL A 7 2.30 -20.45 8.23
N ASP A 8 3.08 -19.55 7.66
CA ASP A 8 4.26 -19.91 6.86
C ASP A 8 5.36 -20.58 7.71
N SER A 9 5.59 -20.05 8.92
CA SER A 9 6.67 -20.53 9.80
C SER A 9 6.33 -21.82 10.54
N THR A 10 5.05 -22.06 10.83
CA THR A 10 4.63 -23.21 11.66
C THR A 10 3.91 -24.31 10.87
N GLY A 11 3.31 -23.95 9.73
CA GLY A 11 2.43 -24.85 8.98
C GLY A 11 1.10 -25.16 9.67
N PHE A 12 0.76 -24.44 10.77
CA PHE A 12 -0.55 -24.62 11.42
C PHE A 12 -1.68 -24.01 10.60
N GLU A 13 -2.90 -24.47 10.86
CA GLU A 13 -4.09 -23.93 10.22
C GLU A 13 -4.27 -22.44 10.55
N PRO A 14 -4.63 -21.63 9.55
CA PRO A 14 -4.86 -20.20 9.75
C PRO A 14 -6.07 -19.95 10.68
N GLU A 15 -5.96 -18.96 11.57
CA GLU A 15 -7.01 -18.57 12.52
C GLU A 15 -7.91 -17.43 11.99
N SER A 16 -7.56 -16.84 10.84
CA SER A 16 -8.34 -15.77 10.22
C SER A 16 -8.58 -16.02 8.74
N ILE A 17 -9.67 -15.47 8.23
CA ILE A 17 -10.05 -15.58 6.83
C ILE A 17 -8.99 -14.94 5.90
N GLU A 18 -8.34 -13.87 6.35
CA GLU A 18 -7.26 -13.24 5.61
C GLU A 18 -6.03 -14.14 5.51
N ALA A 19 -5.69 -14.86 6.58
CA ALA A 19 -4.58 -15.83 6.56
C ALA A 19 -4.92 -17.07 5.72
N GLU A 20 -6.17 -17.54 5.73
CA GLU A 20 -6.65 -18.60 4.82
C GLU A 20 -6.52 -18.16 3.36
N ASN A 21 -6.96 -16.92 3.09
CA ASN A 21 -6.89 -16.34 1.76
C ASN A 21 -5.43 -16.18 1.29
N TYR A 22 -4.55 -15.69 2.15
CA TYR A 22 -3.12 -15.61 1.89
C TYR A 22 -2.53 -16.96 1.50
N LEU A 23 -2.74 -17.97 2.35
CA LEU A 23 -2.25 -19.33 2.12
C LEU A 23 -2.77 -19.90 0.78
N ARG A 24 -4.07 -19.70 0.52
CA ARG A 24 -4.69 -20.13 -0.73
C ARG A 24 -4.07 -19.48 -1.96
N GLU A 25 -3.87 -18.15 -1.94
CA GLU A 25 -3.26 -17.42 -3.06
C GLU A 25 -1.84 -17.92 -3.34
N ARG A 26 -1.01 -18.06 -2.29
CA ARG A 26 0.36 -18.56 -2.41
C ARG A 26 0.40 -19.99 -2.96
N MET A 27 -0.38 -20.91 -2.38
CA MET A 27 -0.43 -22.31 -2.80
C MET A 27 -0.97 -22.49 -4.22
N ASN A 28 -2.03 -21.76 -4.59
CA ASN A 28 -2.58 -21.82 -5.96
C ASN A 28 -1.58 -21.33 -7.00
N ALA A 29 -0.73 -20.37 -6.65
CA ALA A 29 0.36 -19.92 -7.50
C ALA A 29 1.57 -20.89 -7.51
N GLY A 30 1.57 -21.88 -6.61
CA GLY A 30 2.59 -22.92 -6.53
C GLY A 30 3.88 -22.46 -5.86
N TYR A 31 3.80 -21.50 -4.92
CA TYR A 31 4.96 -21.01 -4.18
C TYR A 31 5.07 -21.64 -2.80
N ASP A 32 6.30 -21.94 -2.41
CA ASP A 32 6.69 -22.26 -1.05
C ASP A 32 7.20 -21.02 -0.33
N ALA A 33 6.87 -20.85 0.96
CA ALA A 33 7.41 -19.79 1.78
C ALA A 33 8.85 -20.12 2.16
N LEU A 34 9.79 -19.24 1.80
CA LEU A 34 11.20 -19.37 2.14
C LEU A 34 11.56 -18.55 3.38
N ALA A 35 11.05 -17.34 3.48
CA ALA A 35 11.22 -16.46 4.65
C ALA A 35 10.09 -15.45 4.73
N ASN A 36 9.82 -14.99 5.96
CA ASN A 36 8.94 -13.86 6.24
C ASN A 36 9.72 -12.78 6.98
N GLU A 37 9.26 -11.53 6.89
CA GLU A 37 9.90 -10.37 7.52
C GLU A 37 11.42 -10.33 7.29
N TYR A 38 11.82 -10.66 6.06
CA TYR A 38 13.24 -10.75 5.71
C TYR A 38 13.86 -9.36 5.62
N THR A 39 14.82 -9.06 6.50
CA THR A 39 15.49 -7.78 6.54
C THR A 39 16.47 -7.63 5.38
N VAL A 40 16.31 -6.53 4.63
CA VAL A 40 17.25 -6.10 3.59
C VAL A 40 17.83 -4.73 3.92
N SER A 41 19.09 -4.50 3.56
CA SER A 41 19.81 -3.25 3.82
C SER A 41 20.93 -3.05 2.82
N ASP A 42 21.31 -1.79 2.59
CA ASP A 42 22.56 -1.45 1.93
C ASP A 42 23.73 -1.22 2.92
N GLU A 43 23.46 -1.45 4.23
CA GLU A 43 24.37 -1.27 5.36
C GLU A 43 24.74 0.19 5.65
N GLU A 44 24.14 1.17 4.96
CA GLU A 44 24.54 2.57 5.09
C GLU A 44 23.33 3.50 5.31
N TYR A 45 22.38 3.52 4.39
CA TYR A 45 21.26 4.47 4.41
C TYR A 45 19.88 3.81 4.43
N PHE A 46 19.75 2.61 3.86
CA PHE A 46 18.47 1.97 3.66
C PHE A 46 18.38 0.62 4.34
N ALA A 47 17.33 0.42 5.11
CA ALA A 47 16.96 -0.89 5.65
C ALA A 47 15.44 -1.03 5.65
N SER A 48 14.95 -2.23 5.37
CA SER A 48 13.52 -2.55 5.40
C SER A 48 13.31 -4.05 5.58
N ASN A 49 12.05 -4.44 5.79
CA ASN A 49 11.66 -5.84 5.86
C ASN A 49 10.78 -6.18 4.66
N ILE A 50 11.05 -7.33 4.06
CA ILE A 50 10.23 -7.93 3.01
C ILE A 50 9.22 -8.84 3.69
N ASP A 51 7.93 -8.61 3.50
CA ASP A 51 6.88 -9.40 4.14
C ASP A 51 7.04 -10.89 3.84
N CYS A 52 7.23 -11.23 2.55
CA CYS A 52 7.31 -12.61 2.11
C CYS A 52 8.41 -12.80 1.05
N VAL A 53 9.28 -13.78 1.28
CA VAL A 53 10.20 -14.32 0.28
C VAL A 53 9.72 -15.71 -0.08
N TRP A 54 9.38 -15.93 -1.33
CA TRP A 54 8.84 -17.18 -1.84
C TRP A 54 9.80 -17.85 -2.81
N GLU A 55 9.68 -19.17 -2.91
CA GLU A 55 10.46 -19.98 -3.85
C GLU A 55 9.53 -20.86 -4.68
N LYS A 56 9.84 -20.99 -5.95
CA LYS A 56 9.20 -21.93 -6.86
C LYS A 56 10.22 -22.43 -7.87
N GLU A 57 10.47 -23.73 -7.88
CA GLU A 57 11.39 -24.38 -8.83
C GLU A 57 12.81 -23.79 -8.83
N GLY A 58 13.29 -23.32 -7.67
CA GLY A 58 14.59 -22.66 -7.51
C GLY A 58 14.59 -21.17 -7.84
N GLU A 59 13.46 -20.58 -8.23
CA GLU A 59 13.32 -19.16 -8.52
C GLU A 59 12.74 -18.40 -7.32
N ILE A 60 13.35 -17.29 -6.97
CA ILE A 60 12.91 -16.41 -5.87
C ILE A 60 11.88 -15.41 -6.36
N SER A 61 10.85 -15.21 -5.57
CA SER A 61 9.85 -14.17 -5.75
C SER A 61 9.63 -13.42 -4.45
N LEU A 62 9.34 -12.13 -4.53
CA LEU A 62 9.02 -11.32 -3.36
C LEU A 62 7.54 -10.94 -3.39
N ALA A 63 6.93 -10.95 -2.21
CA ALA A 63 5.56 -10.50 -2.08
C ALA A 63 5.39 -9.58 -0.88
N ASP A 64 4.47 -8.64 -1.01
CA ASP A 64 4.11 -7.67 0.01
C ASP A 64 2.60 -7.73 0.26
N ILE A 65 2.21 -7.81 1.53
CA ILE A 65 0.82 -7.98 1.95
C ILE A 65 0.15 -6.63 2.12
N LYS A 66 -0.94 -6.41 1.39
CA LYS A 66 -1.73 -5.16 1.43
C LYS A 66 -3.16 -5.42 1.87
N THR A 67 -3.57 -4.73 2.94
CA THR A 67 -4.95 -4.76 3.48
C THR A 67 -5.72 -3.46 3.21
N THR A 68 -5.17 -2.57 2.39
CA THR A 68 -5.74 -1.27 2.05
C THR A 68 -6.98 -1.41 1.15
N TYR A 69 -7.80 -0.35 1.09
CA TYR A 69 -9.00 -0.34 0.24
C TYR A 69 -8.67 -0.49 -1.26
N ARG A 70 -7.57 0.11 -1.68
CA ARG A 70 -7.04 0.03 -3.05
C ARG A 70 -5.53 -0.15 -2.98
N ILE A 71 -4.99 -0.87 -3.95
CA ILE A 71 -3.55 -0.98 -4.15
C ILE A 71 -3.10 0.12 -5.10
N ASP A 72 -2.12 0.89 -4.66
CA ASP A 72 -1.33 1.73 -5.52
C ASP A 72 -0.23 0.87 -6.14
N LYS A 73 -0.46 0.45 -7.39
CA LYS A 73 0.45 -0.44 -8.11
C LYS A 73 1.80 0.22 -8.40
N GLU A 74 1.82 1.52 -8.60
CA GLU A 74 3.05 2.26 -8.87
C GLU A 74 3.94 2.32 -7.62
N SER A 75 3.37 2.72 -6.49
CA SER A 75 4.07 2.73 -5.21
C SER A 75 4.57 1.34 -4.83
N LEU A 76 3.76 0.29 -5.04
CA LEU A 76 4.13 -1.09 -4.77
C LEU A 76 5.24 -1.59 -5.69
N SER A 77 5.23 -1.18 -6.97
CA SER A 77 6.30 -1.48 -7.93
C SER A 77 7.65 -0.91 -7.46
N TRP A 78 7.68 0.34 -7.03
CA TRP A 78 8.88 0.95 -6.47
C TRP A 78 9.35 0.23 -5.20
N GLN A 79 8.45 0.00 -4.25
CA GLN A 79 8.76 -0.68 -3.00
C GLN A 79 9.41 -2.04 -3.24
N LEU A 80 8.74 -2.90 -4.00
CA LEU A 80 9.22 -4.26 -4.27
C LEU A 80 10.48 -4.28 -5.15
N SER A 81 10.66 -3.30 -6.04
CA SER A 81 11.88 -3.20 -6.85
C SER A 81 13.09 -2.82 -6.01
N ILE A 82 12.93 -1.90 -5.05
CA ILE A 82 13.98 -1.57 -4.06
C ILE A 82 14.32 -2.81 -3.23
N TYR A 83 13.31 -3.55 -2.77
CA TYR A 83 13.53 -4.79 -2.01
C TYR A 83 14.27 -5.84 -2.82
N ALA A 84 13.90 -6.05 -4.08
CA ALA A 84 14.58 -6.99 -4.97
C ALA A 84 16.04 -6.59 -5.20
N TYR A 85 16.31 -5.31 -5.44
CA TYR A 85 17.66 -4.79 -5.59
C TYR A 85 18.53 -5.02 -4.35
N LEU A 86 18.03 -4.70 -3.15
CA LEU A 86 18.74 -4.90 -1.90
C LEU A 86 18.93 -6.39 -1.58
N PHE A 87 17.88 -7.21 -1.81
CA PHE A 87 17.92 -8.65 -1.60
C PHE A 87 19.00 -9.31 -2.47
N GLU A 88 19.08 -8.99 -3.75
CA GLU A 88 20.08 -9.54 -4.66
C GLU A 88 21.50 -9.12 -4.31
N ARG A 89 21.68 -7.93 -3.77
CA ARG A 89 22.99 -7.47 -3.27
C ARG A 89 23.43 -8.21 -2.01
N GLN A 90 22.50 -8.48 -1.10
CA GLN A 90 22.75 -9.22 0.13
C GLN A 90 22.97 -10.71 -0.14
N ASN A 91 22.38 -11.25 -1.19
CA ASN A 91 22.41 -12.69 -1.54
C ASN A 91 23.04 -12.92 -2.92
N PRO A 92 24.38 -12.79 -3.06
CA PRO A 92 25.05 -12.95 -4.34
C PRO A 92 24.74 -14.32 -4.97
N GLY A 93 24.26 -14.31 -6.20
CA GLY A 93 23.88 -15.52 -6.94
C GLY A 93 22.39 -15.87 -6.91
N LEU A 94 21.59 -15.25 -6.04
CA LEU A 94 20.13 -15.31 -6.12
C LEU A 94 19.59 -14.18 -6.99
N LYS A 95 18.53 -14.46 -7.74
CA LYS A 95 17.83 -13.49 -8.57
C LYS A 95 16.33 -13.52 -8.26
N VAL A 96 15.76 -12.33 -8.07
CA VAL A 96 14.33 -12.17 -7.89
C VAL A 96 13.65 -12.17 -9.25
N ARG A 97 12.75 -13.11 -9.45
CA ARG A 97 12.09 -13.35 -10.74
C ARG A 97 10.78 -12.61 -10.86
N ASN A 98 9.96 -12.67 -9.81
CA ASN A 98 8.64 -12.09 -9.81
C ASN A 98 8.40 -11.26 -8.54
N LEU A 99 7.54 -10.26 -8.69
CA LEU A 99 7.10 -9.38 -7.61
C LEU A 99 5.57 -9.45 -7.52
N TYR A 100 5.03 -9.54 -6.30
CA TYR A 100 3.60 -9.66 -6.07
C TYR A 100 3.10 -8.75 -4.95
N GLY A 101 1.94 -8.15 -5.16
CA GLY A 101 1.10 -7.66 -4.08
C GLY A 101 0.10 -8.75 -3.68
N VAL A 102 0.05 -9.11 -2.42
CA VAL A 102 -1.00 -9.98 -1.89
C VAL A 102 -2.07 -9.10 -1.27
N TRP A 103 -3.15 -8.85 -2.01
CA TRP A 103 -4.24 -8.05 -1.50
C TRP A 103 -5.23 -8.91 -0.73
N LEU A 104 -5.45 -8.55 0.55
CA LEU A 104 -6.33 -9.27 1.47
C LEU A 104 -7.35 -8.31 2.07
N ARG A 105 -8.63 -8.64 1.98
CA ARG A 105 -9.69 -7.82 2.55
C ARG A 105 -10.92 -8.65 2.91
N GLY A 106 -10.97 -9.11 4.15
CA GLY A 106 -12.02 -10.01 4.63
C GLY A 106 -12.07 -11.28 3.79
N ASP A 107 -13.20 -11.54 3.14
CA ASP A 107 -13.43 -12.70 2.26
C ASP A 107 -12.78 -12.59 0.86
N LYS A 108 -12.18 -11.46 0.54
CA LYS A 108 -11.58 -11.18 -0.77
C LYS A 108 -10.07 -11.23 -0.71
N SER A 109 -9.48 -11.81 -1.74
CA SER A 109 -8.05 -11.84 -1.96
C SER A 109 -7.71 -11.78 -3.43
N GLU A 110 -6.54 -11.27 -3.74
CA GLU A 110 -6.00 -11.24 -5.09
C GLU A 110 -4.47 -11.25 -5.03
N LEU A 111 -3.86 -12.13 -5.82
CA LEU A 111 -2.42 -12.10 -6.06
C LEU A 111 -2.15 -11.24 -7.29
N ILE A 112 -1.58 -10.06 -7.07
CA ILE A 112 -1.39 -9.03 -8.09
C ILE A 112 0.07 -9.04 -8.55
N PRO A 113 0.37 -9.42 -9.79
CA PRO A 113 1.71 -9.31 -10.33
C PRO A 113 2.10 -7.83 -10.46
N VAL A 114 3.34 -7.54 -10.10
CA VAL A 114 3.91 -6.19 -10.11
C VAL A 114 5.12 -6.17 -11.03
N GLU A 115 5.20 -5.15 -11.88
CA GLU A 115 6.34 -4.96 -12.77
C GLU A 115 7.55 -4.45 -11.99
N ARG A 116 8.71 -5.06 -12.22
CA ARG A 116 9.97 -4.64 -11.62
C ARG A 116 10.55 -3.46 -12.39
N ARG A 117 10.92 -2.41 -11.66
CA ARG A 117 11.72 -1.29 -12.18
C ARG A 117 13.16 -1.74 -12.43
N SER A 118 13.85 -1.07 -13.32
CA SER A 118 15.26 -1.38 -13.57
C SER A 118 16.13 -1.03 -12.36
N ASP A 119 17.24 -1.75 -12.23
CA ASP A 119 18.18 -1.50 -11.13
C ASP A 119 18.78 -0.07 -11.23
N GLU A 120 18.92 0.48 -12.44
CA GLU A 120 19.38 1.85 -12.68
C GLU A 120 18.39 2.89 -12.15
N GLU A 121 17.09 2.67 -12.34
CA GLU A 121 16.04 3.54 -11.81
C GLU A 121 16.00 3.50 -10.28
N VAL A 122 16.11 2.29 -9.72
CA VAL A 122 16.15 2.09 -8.26
C VAL A 122 17.36 2.79 -7.65
N MET A 123 18.56 2.58 -8.18
CA MET A 123 19.77 3.24 -7.69
C MET A 123 19.65 4.76 -7.74
N ARG A 124 19.12 5.30 -8.84
CA ARG A 124 18.95 6.74 -9.01
C ARG A 124 17.92 7.32 -8.04
N LEU A 125 16.81 6.60 -7.76
CA LEU A 125 15.85 7.00 -6.76
C LEU A 125 16.49 7.02 -5.35
N MET A 126 17.25 5.98 -5.00
CA MET A 126 17.94 5.89 -3.72
C MET A 126 18.99 7.00 -3.56
N GLU A 127 19.75 7.31 -4.61
CA GLU A 127 20.70 8.42 -4.60
C GLU A 127 20.03 9.78 -4.40
N CYS A 128 18.89 10.04 -5.05
CA CYS A 128 18.13 11.26 -4.86
C CYS A 128 17.65 11.39 -3.41
N GLU A 129 17.17 10.30 -2.82
CA GLU A 129 16.70 10.28 -1.43
C GLU A 129 17.82 10.62 -0.46
N VAL A 130 19.01 10.03 -0.62
CA VAL A 130 20.18 10.33 0.22
C VAL A 130 20.62 11.79 0.10
N LYS A 131 20.51 12.36 -1.10
CA LYS A 131 20.88 13.77 -1.35
C LYS A 131 19.79 14.77 -0.96
N GLY A 132 18.57 14.29 -0.61
CA GLY A 132 17.41 15.14 -0.40
C GLY A 132 16.92 15.82 -1.69
N GLU A 133 17.19 15.22 -2.83
CA GLU A 133 16.80 15.70 -4.14
C GLU A 133 15.48 15.04 -4.60
N LYS A 134 14.68 15.77 -5.36
CA LYS A 134 13.45 15.20 -5.91
C LYS A 134 13.79 14.26 -7.07
N TYR A 135 13.36 13.00 -6.97
CA TYR A 135 13.47 12.05 -8.08
C TYR A 135 12.56 12.49 -9.25
N LEU A 136 13.16 12.67 -10.42
CA LEU A 136 12.45 12.91 -11.67
C LEU A 136 12.58 11.64 -12.52
N SER A 137 11.48 10.92 -12.70
CA SER A 137 11.44 9.78 -13.63
C SER A 137 11.93 10.20 -15.00
N THR A 138 12.85 9.41 -15.59
CA THR A 138 13.32 9.61 -16.96
C THR A 138 12.38 9.00 -18.01
N GLU A 139 11.26 8.45 -17.61
CA GLU A 139 10.20 8.16 -18.55
C GLU A 139 9.63 9.47 -19.12
N ILE A 140 10.46 10.10 -19.98
CA ILE A 140 9.92 10.97 -21.02
C ILE A 140 9.11 10.00 -21.87
N ALA A 141 7.79 10.00 -21.68
CA ALA A 141 6.89 9.40 -22.65
C ALA A 141 7.40 9.81 -24.04
N PRO A 142 7.56 8.86 -25.00
CA PRO A 142 8.01 9.20 -26.33
C PRO A 142 7.22 10.41 -26.80
N ALA A 143 7.91 11.43 -27.33
CA ALA A 143 7.36 12.73 -27.69
C ALA A 143 6.37 12.63 -28.87
N GLY A 144 5.34 11.81 -28.70
CA GLY A 144 4.19 11.65 -29.56
C GLY A 144 2.96 12.11 -28.81
N ASN A 145 2.58 13.37 -29.02
CA ASN A 145 1.38 14.01 -28.49
C ASN A 145 1.41 14.43 -26.99
N LEU A 146 2.52 15.02 -26.53
CA LEU A 146 2.42 15.96 -25.43
C LEU A 146 1.62 17.17 -25.95
N GLN A 147 0.30 17.10 -25.81
CA GLN A 147 -0.53 18.28 -25.86
C GLN A 147 -0.02 19.13 -24.70
N LEU A 148 0.77 20.17 -25.03
CA LEU A 148 1.23 21.16 -24.06
C LEU A 148 0.00 21.59 -23.25
N MET A 149 -0.08 21.17 -22.01
CA MET A 149 -1.11 21.64 -21.11
C MET A 149 -1.03 23.16 -21.12
N THR A 150 -2.10 23.80 -21.53
CA THR A 150 -2.14 25.28 -21.54
C THR A 150 -1.94 25.78 -20.14
N ALA A 151 -1.33 26.95 -19.97
CA ALA A 151 -1.17 27.58 -18.65
C ALA A 151 -2.51 27.64 -17.87
N ALA A 152 -3.62 27.78 -18.60
CA ALA A 152 -4.96 27.72 -18.03
C ALA A 152 -5.32 26.34 -17.44
N ALA A 153 -4.93 25.25 -18.10
CA ALA A 153 -5.16 23.91 -17.56
C ALA A 153 -4.31 23.60 -16.32
N VAL A 154 -3.07 24.10 -16.29
CA VAL A 154 -2.20 24.00 -15.11
C VAL A 154 -2.77 24.81 -13.95
N GLN A 155 -3.25 26.04 -14.22
CA GLN A 155 -3.88 26.87 -13.21
C GLN A 155 -5.15 26.21 -12.65
N MET A 156 -5.98 25.62 -13.50
CA MET A 156 -7.18 24.91 -13.07
C MET A 156 -6.86 23.70 -12.17
N LEU A 157 -5.76 22.97 -12.42
CA LEU A 157 -5.30 21.90 -11.54
C LEU A 157 -4.84 22.41 -10.18
N ILE A 158 -4.14 23.55 -10.15
CA ILE A 158 -3.73 24.21 -8.91
C ILE A 158 -4.96 24.63 -8.10
N ASP A 159 -5.92 25.28 -8.75
CA ASP A 159 -7.15 25.76 -8.11
C ASP A 159 -7.95 24.57 -7.51
N ILE A 160 -8.08 23.47 -8.25
CA ILE A 160 -8.74 22.23 -7.76
C ILE A 160 -7.98 21.63 -6.56
N GLN A 161 -6.66 21.63 -6.60
CA GLN A 161 -5.85 21.12 -5.48
C GLN A 161 -6.04 21.99 -4.22
N GLU A 162 -6.05 23.32 -4.36
CA GLU A 162 -6.29 24.25 -3.25
C GLU A 162 -7.70 24.07 -2.65
N GLU A 163 -8.73 23.91 -3.49
CA GLU A 163 -10.08 23.60 -3.04
C GLU A 163 -10.17 22.28 -2.28
N LEU A 164 -9.46 21.25 -2.76
CA LEU A 164 -9.41 19.94 -2.12
C LEU A 164 -8.74 20.01 -0.75
N ASP A 165 -7.64 20.72 -0.64
CA ASP A 165 -6.89 20.85 0.60
C ASP A 165 -7.67 21.69 1.63
N PHE A 166 -8.35 22.73 1.20
CA PHE A 166 -9.29 23.49 2.04
C PHE A 166 -10.46 22.62 2.54
N ALA A 167 -11.05 21.80 1.66
CA ALA A 167 -12.13 20.89 2.04
C ALA A 167 -11.67 19.82 3.04
N LYS A 168 -10.43 19.31 2.90
CA LYS A 168 -9.83 18.39 3.87
C LYS A 168 -9.65 19.04 5.24
N GLU A 169 -9.12 20.25 5.27
CA GLU A 169 -8.92 20.98 6.52
C GLU A 169 -10.26 21.25 7.23
N GLN A 170 -11.28 21.68 6.51
CA GLN A 170 -12.63 21.82 7.06
C GLN A 170 -13.19 20.50 7.61
N SER A 171 -12.99 19.40 6.89
CA SER A 171 -13.43 18.08 7.35
C SER A 171 -12.75 17.67 8.66
N GLU A 172 -11.46 17.92 8.80
CA GLU A 172 -10.73 17.62 10.05
C GLU A 172 -11.18 18.51 11.21
N GLN A 173 -11.39 19.80 10.97
CA GLN A 173 -11.94 20.73 11.98
C GLN A 173 -13.33 20.30 12.45
N MET A 174 -14.20 19.87 11.52
CA MET A 174 -15.53 19.35 11.86
C MET A 174 -15.45 18.06 12.67
N LYS A 175 -14.55 17.14 12.31
CA LYS A 175 -14.32 15.88 13.06
C LYS A 175 -13.85 16.16 14.48
N GLU A 176 -12.93 17.10 14.64
CA GLU A 176 -12.42 17.48 15.96
C GLU A 176 -13.50 18.18 16.80
N GLY A 177 -14.27 19.08 16.21
CA GLY A 177 -15.43 19.70 16.86
C GLY A 177 -16.49 18.68 17.30
N LEU A 178 -16.79 17.70 16.44
CA LEU A 178 -17.71 16.61 16.77
C LEU A 178 -17.16 15.73 17.90
N LYS A 179 -15.88 15.40 17.85
CA LYS A 179 -15.20 14.64 18.90
C LYS A 179 -15.29 15.33 20.26
N ASN A 180 -15.02 16.63 20.30
CA ASN A 180 -15.09 17.42 21.53
C ASN A 180 -16.53 17.48 22.05
N ALA A 181 -17.52 17.73 21.19
CA ALA A 181 -18.94 17.70 21.58
C ALA A 181 -19.39 16.32 22.10
N MET A 182 -18.89 15.22 21.52
CA MET A 182 -19.18 13.88 22.02
C MET A 182 -18.58 13.63 23.41
N ILE A 183 -17.34 14.11 23.65
CA ILE A 183 -16.67 14.01 24.97
C ILE A 183 -17.46 14.81 26.03
N GLU A 184 -17.81 16.06 25.73
CA GLU A 184 -18.56 16.93 26.63
C GLU A 184 -19.94 16.38 27.02
N ASN A 185 -20.58 15.65 26.10
CA ASN A 185 -21.90 15.07 26.32
C ASN A 185 -21.87 13.57 26.74
N GLY A 186 -20.70 12.99 26.96
CA GLY A 186 -20.54 11.60 27.38
C GLY A 186 -21.02 10.57 26.34
N VAL A 187 -21.00 10.94 25.04
CA VAL A 187 -21.47 10.10 23.93
C VAL A 187 -20.29 9.39 23.30
N ASN A 188 -20.27 8.06 23.38
CA ASN A 188 -19.17 7.23 22.85
C ASN A 188 -19.36 6.83 21.39
N VAL A 189 -20.56 6.90 20.84
CA VAL A 189 -20.87 6.53 19.45
C VAL A 189 -21.93 7.47 18.89
N TRP A 190 -21.66 8.00 17.73
CA TRP A 190 -22.63 8.76 16.95
C TRP A 190 -22.87 8.06 15.61
N SER A 191 -24.12 7.85 15.24
CA SER A 191 -24.54 7.37 13.93
C SER A 191 -25.51 8.35 13.30
N LEU A 192 -25.27 8.73 12.05
CA LEU A 192 -26.24 9.52 11.29
C LEU A 192 -27.52 8.68 11.08
N PRO A 193 -28.71 9.28 11.25
CA PRO A 193 -29.95 8.62 10.88
C PRO A 193 -29.92 8.24 9.39
N PRO A 194 -30.56 7.14 8.97
CA PRO A 194 -30.61 6.77 7.57
C PRO A 194 -31.28 7.91 6.80
N GLN A 195 -30.53 8.51 5.85
CA GLN A 195 -31.11 9.49 4.95
C GLN A 195 -32.23 8.81 4.16
N GLN A 196 -33.42 9.40 4.16
CA GLN A 196 -34.51 8.99 3.27
C GLN A 196 -34.00 9.13 1.84
N ALA A 197 -33.85 7.97 1.15
CA ALA A 197 -33.35 7.91 -0.20
C ALA A 197 -34.34 8.63 -1.13
N SER A 198 -34.00 9.85 -1.58
CA SER A 198 -34.55 10.38 -2.80
C SER A 198 -33.97 9.55 -3.97
N HIS A 199 -34.84 9.02 -4.80
CA HIS A 199 -34.53 8.16 -5.93
C HIS A 199 -33.57 8.85 -6.92
N SER A 200 -32.23 8.70 -6.78
CA SER A 200 -31.23 8.89 -7.83
C SER A 200 -29.77 9.03 -7.41
N THR A 201 -29.33 8.49 -6.27
CA THR A 201 -27.90 8.52 -5.92
C THR A 201 -27.37 7.16 -5.44
N PRO A 202 -26.13 6.78 -5.82
CA PRO A 202 -25.55 5.49 -5.42
C PRO A 202 -25.39 5.41 -3.90
N ARG A 203 -25.62 4.23 -3.35
CA ARG A 203 -25.56 3.93 -1.92
C ARG A 203 -24.22 4.35 -1.32
N HIS A 204 -24.22 5.45 -0.58
CA HIS A 204 -23.11 5.79 0.29
C HIS A 204 -23.18 4.94 1.57
N SER A 205 -22.07 4.32 1.91
CA SER A 205 -21.84 3.58 3.14
C SER A 205 -22.14 4.45 4.38
N ARG A 206 -22.80 3.85 5.39
CA ARG A 206 -23.02 4.48 6.70
C ARG A 206 -21.69 4.95 7.30
N LEU A 207 -21.54 6.24 7.52
CA LEU A 207 -20.43 6.77 8.29
C LEU A 207 -20.71 6.52 9.77
N THR A 208 -20.00 5.58 10.38
CA THR A 208 -20.03 5.35 11.83
C THR A 208 -18.71 5.83 12.41
N ILE A 209 -18.76 6.84 13.28
CA ILE A 209 -17.58 7.33 13.99
C ILE A 209 -17.56 6.69 15.38
N ARG A 210 -16.53 5.90 15.67
CA ARG A 210 -16.27 5.36 17.01
C ARG A 210 -15.06 6.06 17.62
N ILE A 211 -15.23 6.58 18.81
CA ILE A 211 -14.13 7.13 19.61
C ILE A 211 -13.84 6.13 20.73
N CYS A 212 -12.65 5.51 20.71
CA CYS A 212 -12.18 4.76 21.86
C CYS A 212 -11.62 5.75 22.88
N ILE A 213 -12.36 6.00 23.95
CA ILE A 213 -11.83 6.70 25.13
C ILE A 213 -11.05 5.63 25.91
N GLN A 214 -9.71 5.65 25.83
CA GLN A 214 -8.90 4.92 26.78
C GLN A 214 -9.11 5.60 28.14
N SER A 215 -9.73 4.87 29.07
CA SER A 215 -9.84 5.28 30.48
C SER A 215 -8.42 5.39 31.03
N ILE A 216 -8.06 6.56 31.53
CA ILE A 216 -6.88 6.81 32.34
C ILE A 216 -7.11 6.23 33.72
#